data_bc2534c90d4a540414fd84453ae87e92
#
_entry.id   bc2534c90d4a540414fd84453ae87e92
#
_cell.length_a   1.000
_cell.length_b   1.000
_cell.length_c   1.000
_cell.angle_alpha   90.00
_cell.angle_beta   90.00
_cell.angle_gamma   90.00
#
_symmetry.space_group_name_H-M   'P 1'
#
loop_
_entity.id
_entity.type
_entity.pdbx_description
1 polymer ?
#
loop_
_entity_poly.entity_id
_entity_poly.type
_entity_poly.pdbx_seq_one_letter_code
_entity_poly.pdbx_strand_id
1 'polypeptide(L)'
;VGTLKGKSFTAQFNRVDAGAGDNVFTYEGGKVDSWELSCAVDGLLTANLSMDFAKETIGAGAGVYAKATPTYPTSLVLLSFVGATVTIGGSAFDVTSASVKGDNGLKTDRYGIRATGTTKNEPLEADMREFTASFNAEFQSVAHAQRVAAATAAGALASVTLKWQTPDTLHSVQVDLPALRFDEGAVNIDGPGILDQAINCKALTPAAGGSPVTITVVTPDATA
;
A
#
# COMPACT_ATOMS: atom_id res chain seq x y z
N VAL A 1 -13.12 -3.58 7.97
CA VAL A 1 -12.08 -2.55 7.98
C VAL A 1 -12.33 -1.63 9.16
N GLY A 2 -11.34 -1.46 10.06
CA GLY A 2 -11.49 -0.62 11.26
C GLY A 2 -11.60 0.87 10.93
N THR A 3 -12.19 1.64 11.85
CA THR A 3 -12.21 3.10 11.75
C THR A 3 -10.81 3.69 11.96
N LEU A 4 -10.45 4.70 11.19
CA LEU A 4 -9.23 5.48 11.39
C LEU A 4 -9.40 6.64 12.39
N LYS A 5 -10.63 6.88 12.90
CA LYS A 5 -10.90 7.93 13.88
C LYS A 5 -10.10 7.69 15.16
N GLY A 6 -9.44 8.74 15.64
CA GLY A 6 -8.60 8.69 16.84
C GLY A 6 -7.30 7.90 16.70
N LYS A 7 -6.99 7.36 15.52
CA LYS A 7 -5.73 6.69 15.23
C LYS A 7 -4.86 7.62 14.41
N SER A 8 -3.75 8.03 14.94
CA SER A 8 -2.79 8.89 14.25
C SER A 8 -1.37 8.53 14.67
N PHE A 9 -0.43 8.97 13.90
CA PHE A 9 0.99 8.86 14.22
C PHE A 9 1.66 10.22 14.08
N THR A 10 2.86 10.32 14.67
CA THR A 10 3.72 11.48 14.59
C THR A 10 4.94 11.10 13.78
N ALA A 11 5.32 11.93 12.83
CA ALA A 11 6.55 11.80 12.08
C ALA A 11 7.50 12.95 12.41
N GLN A 12 8.79 12.65 12.49
CA GLN A 12 9.82 13.65 12.74
C GLN A 12 10.93 13.55 11.72
N PHE A 13 11.28 14.68 11.12
CA PHE A 13 12.38 14.79 10.17
C PHE A 13 13.38 15.81 10.69
N ASN A 14 14.65 15.46 10.69
CA ASN A 14 15.73 16.39 11.01
C ASN A 14 16.40 16.83 9.72
N ARG A 15 16.52 18.13 9.52
CA ARG A 15 17.28 18.75 8.44
C ARG A 15 18.42 19.54 9.05
N VAL A 16 19.63 19.11 8.76
CA VAL A 16 20.84 19.81 9.21
C VAL A 16 21.08 20.98 8.25
N ASP A 17 21.22 22.20 8.80
CA ASP A 17 21.53 23.36 8.00
C ASP A 17 23.05 23.48 7.74
N ALA A 18 23.45 24.47 6.93
CA ALA A 18 24.85 24.71 6.58
C ALA A 18 25.72 25.13 7.79
N GLY A 19 25.11 25.57 8.88
CA GLY A 19 25.79 25.89 10.15
C GLY A 19 25.88 24.70 11.10
N ALA A 20 25.58 23.48 10.64
CA ALA A 20 25.51 22.25 11.42
C ALA A 20 24.46 22.27 12.55
N GLY A 21 23.45 23.15 12.45
CA GLY A 21 22.31 23.20 13.35
C GLY A 21 21.26 22.15 12.99
N ASP A 22 20.69 21.50 14.01
CA ASP A 22 19.57 20.59 13.84
C ASP A 22 18.27 21.39 13.71
N ASN A 23 17.56 21.18 12.60
CA ASN A 23 16.22 21.73 12.39
C ASN A 23 15.21 20.58 12.39
N VAL A 24 14.49 20.46 13.48
CA VAL A 24 13.54 19.36 13.71
C VAL A 24 12.16 19.78 13.24
N PHE A 25 11.64 19.03 12.27
CA PHE A 25 10.28 19.17 11.75
C PHE A 25 9.43 18.02 12.32
N THR A 26 8.48 18.35 13.16
CA THR A 26 7.57 17.38 13.77
C THR A 26 6.19 17.55 13.18
N TYR A 27 5.67 16.49 12.58
CA TYR A 27 4.35 16.39 11.97
C TYR A 27 3.45 15.55 12.86
N GLU A 28 2.35 16.11 13.32
CA GLU A 28 1.45 15.49 14.28
C GLU A 28 0.07 15.22 13.68
N GLY A 29 -0.61 14.21 14.23
CA GLY A 29 -1.95 13.84 13.78
C GLY A 29 -1.97 13.22 12.38
N GLY A 30 -0.89 12.54 12.01
CA GLY A 30 -0.71 11.94 10.70
C GLY A 30 -1.64 10.76 10.44
N LYS A 31 -2.16 10.67 9.23
CA LYS A 31 -2.91 9.52 8.71
C LYS A 31 -2.44 9.18 7.31
N VAL A 32 -2.47 7.90 7.00
CA VAL A 32 -2.23 7.42 5.64
C VAL A 32 -3.48 7.69 4.81
N ASP A 33 -3.35 8.53 3.80
CA ASP A 33 -4.41 8.82 2.83
C ASP A 33 -4.45 7.74 1.76
N SER A 34 -3.31 7.47 1.13
CA SER A 34 -3.18 6.38 0.18
C SER A 34 -1.86 5.64 0.37
N TRP A 35 -1.82 4.41 -0.13
CA TRP A 35 -0.64 3.57 -0.05
C TRP A 35 -0.52 2.69 -1.30
N GLU A 36 0.70 2.29 -1.60
CA GLU A 36 1.00 1.35 -2.67
C GLU A 36 2.10 0.39 -2.22
N LEU A 37 1.87 -0.90 -2.42
CA LEU A 37 2.88 -1.95 -2.36
C LEU A 37 3.20 -2.40 -3.78
N SER A 38 4.45 -2.40 -4.19
CA SER A 38 4.85 -2.79 -5.53
C SER A 38 6.16 -3.56 -5.56
N CYS A 39 6.24 -4.52 -6.48
CA CYS A 39 7.44 -5.28 -6.75
C CYS A 39 7.47 -5.66 -8.24
N ALA A 40 8.65 -5.58 -8.84
CA ALA A 40 8.91 -6.04 -10.21
C ALA A 40 10.08 -7.03 -10.20
N VAL A 41 10.24 -7.75 -11.29
CA VAL A 41 11.43 -8.60 -11.52
C VAL A 41 12.69 -7.75 -11.35
N ASP A 42 13.71 -8.31 -10.73
CA ASP A 42 14.96 -7.65 -10.32
C ASP A 42 14.79 -6.51 -9.28
N GLY A 43 13.59 -6.37 -8.69
CA GLY A 43 13.27 -5.35 -7.73
C GLY A 43 13.07 -5.84 -6.30
N LEU A 44 13.06 -4.88 -5.38
CA LEU A 44 12.64 -5.08 -4.00
C LEU A 44 11.15 -4.76 -3.86
N LEU A 45 10.52 -5.35 -2.84
CA LEU A 45 9.21 -4.90 -2.40
C LEU A 45 9.32 -3.48 -1.86
N THR A 46 8.58 -2.57 -2.44
CA THR A 46 8.53 -1.17 -2.03
C THR A 46 7.14 -0.82 -1.49
N ALA A 47 7.12 0.03 -0.47
CA ALA A 47 5.90 0.60 0.10
C ALA A 47 5.95 2.13 -0.04
N ASN A 48 5.03 2.69 -0.79
CA ASN A 48 4.83 4.12 -0.92
C ASN A 48 3.62 4.54 -0.11
N LEU A 49 3.77 5.54 0.75
CA LEU A 49 2.70 6.04 1.60
C LEU A 49 2.50 7.53 1.35
N SER A 50 1.28 7.92 1.03
CA SER A 50 0.85 9.32 1.06
C SER A 50 0.19 9.59 2.41
N MET A 51 0.69 10.61 3.10
CA MET A 51 0.26 10.91 4.46
C MET A 51 -0.20 12.35 4.57
N ASP A 52 -1.28 12.56 5.29
CA ASP A 52 -1.75 13.88 5.66
C ASP A 52 -1.59 14.12 7.17
N PHE A 53 -1.08 15.30 7.54
CA PHE A 53 -0.83 15.68 8.91
C PHE A 53 -1.67 16.88 9.32
N ALA A 54 -2.14 16.86 10.55
CA ALA A 54 -2.96 17.94 11.08
C ALA A 54 -2.15 19.20 11.41
N LYS A 55 -0.90 19.03 11.85
CA LYS A 55 -0.05 20.12 12.33
C LYS A 55 1.42 19.85 12.01
N GLU A 56 2.14 20.91 11.65
CA GLU A 56 3.60 20.96 11.60
C GLU A 56 4.10 21.84 12.73
N THR A 57 5.16 21.40 13.41
CA THR A 57 5.88 22.21 14.38
C THR A 57 7.36 22.16 14.01
N ILE A 58 7.96 23.35 13.83
CA ILE A 58 9.39 23.49 13.53
C ILE A 58 10.06 23.95 14.82
N GLY A 59 11.05 23.20 15.28
CA GLY A 59 11.79 23.50 16.49
C GLY A 59 13.29 23.28 16.32
N ALA A 60 14.07 24.20 16.86
CA ALA A 60 15.49 24.02 17.08
C ALA A 60 15.74 24.19 18.58
N GLY A 61 16.04 23.11 19.28
CA GLY A 61 16.44 23.17 20.68
C GLY A 61 15.45 22.67 21.72
N ALA A 62 15.86 22.74 22.99
CA ALA A 62 15.13 22.22 24.14
C ALA A 62 13.81 22.95 24.35
N GLY A 63 12.70 22.23 24.35
CA GLY A 63 11.39 22.74 24.77
C GLY A 63 10.27 22.59 23.76
N VAL A 64 10.55 22.40 22.47
CA VAL A 64 9.55 22.08 21.43
C VAL A 64 10.03 20.86 20.68
N TYR A 65 9.61 19.69 21.04
CA TYR A 65 9.98 18.42 20.42
C TYR A 65 11.49 18.22 20.18
N ALA A 66 12.16 17.73 21.20
CA ALA A 66 13.56 17.32 21.08
C ALA A 66 13.73 16.32 19.94
N LYS A 67 14.87 16.37 19.25
CA LYS A 67 15.23 15.40 18.23
C LYS A 67 15.14 13.99 18.80
N ALA A 68 14.28 13.18 18.23
CA ALA A 68 14.19 11.77 18.58
C ALA A 68 15.45 11.03 18.10
N THR A 69 15.94 10.11 18.92
CA THR A 69 17.01 9.20 18.50
C THR A 69 16.36 8.03 17.78
N PRO A 70 16.61 7.85 16.47
CA PRO A 70 16.02 6.72 15.73
C PRO A 70 16.62 5.42 16.22
N THR A 71 15.78 4.42 16.38
CA THR A 71 16.18 3.03 16.63
C THR A 71 16.12 2.28 15.30
N TYR A 72 17.23 1.68 14.93
CA TYR A 72 17.30 0.87 13.71
C TYR A 72 17.31 -0.61 14.07
N PRO A 73 16.69 -1.48 13.27
CA PRO A 73 16.80 -2.92 13.46
C PRO A 73 18.27 -3.35 13.30
N THR A 74 18.68 -4.34 14.08
CA THR A 74 20.06 -4.84 14.07
C THR A 74 20.39 -5.63 12.80
N SER A 75 19.36 -6.15 12.12
CA SER A 75 19.50 -6.76 10.79
C SER A 75 18.41 -6.25 9.86
N LEU A 76 18.83 -5.76 8.69
CA LEU A 76 17.90 -5.36 7.64
C LEU A 76 17.51 -6.61 6.83
N VAL A 77 16.22 -6.89 6.79
CA VAL A 77 15.65 -7.93 5.96
C VAL A 77 14.94 -7.26 4.79
N LEU A 78 15.38 -7.59 3.59
CA LEU A 78 14.79 -7.08 2.36
C LEU A 78 13.94 -8.18 1.72
N LEU A 79 12.70 -7.85 1.42
CA LEU A 79 11.82 -8.67 0.61
C LEU A 79 12.00 -8.29 -0.86
N SER A 80 12.13 -9.26 -1.73
CA SER A 80 12.37 -9.04 -3.16
C SER A 80 11.45 -9.92 -4.00
N PHE A 81 11.56 -9.79 -5.32
CA PHE A 81 10.87 -10.67 -6.26
C PHE A 81 11.28 -12.17 -6.07
N VAL A 82 12.49 -12.42 -5.58
CA VAL A 82 12.91 -13.78 -5.20
C VAL A 82 12.19 -14.19 -3.92
N GLY A 83 11.39 -15.24 -3.98
CA GLY A 83 10.49 -15.64 -2.88
C GLY A 83 9.12 -14.96 -2.92
N ALA A 84 8.85 -14.17 -3.97
CA ALA A 84 7.52 -13.67 -4.26
C ALA A 84 6.66 -14.76 -4.92
N THR A 85 5.39 -14.81 -4.55
CA THR A 85 4.40 -15.68 -5.19
C THR A 85 3.12 -14.92 -5.42
N VAL A 86 2.51 -15.13 -6.57
CA VAL A 86 1.19 -14.62 -6.91
C VAL A 86 0.29 -15.79 -7.24
N THR A 87 -0.89 -15.82 -6.63
CA THR A 87 -1.92 -16.82 -6.96
C THR A 87 -3.21 -16.13 -7.36
N ILE A 88 -3.85 -16.62 -8.40
CA ILE A 88 -5.15 -16.12 -8.87
C ILE A 88 -6.14 -17.30 -8.90
N GLY A 89 -7.20 -17.21 -8.10
CA GLY A 89 -8.18 -18.29 -7.98
C GLY A 89 -7.56 -19.59 -7.42
N GLY A 90 -6.54 -19.46 -6.57
CA GLY A 90 -5.82 -20.59 -5.97
C GLY A 90 -4.76 -21.22 -6.85
N SER A 91 -4.56 -20.76 -8.08
CA SER A 91 -3.50 -21.26 -9.00
C SER A 91 -2.35 -20.27 -9.06
N ALA A 92 -1.13 -20.78 -9.08
CA ALA A 92 0.06 -19.97 -9.26
C ALA A 92 0.02 -19.23 -10.60
N PHE A 93 0.48 -17.99 -10.60
CA PHE A 93 0.51 -17.14 -11.77
C PHE A 93 1.81 -16.33 -11.80
N ASP A 94 2.58 -16.50 -12.86
CA ASP A 94 3.84 -15.82 -13.03
C ASP A 94 3.61 -14.41 -13.57
N VAL A 95 4.14 -13.41 -12.86
CA VAL A 95 4.05 -12.00 -13.21
C VAL A 95 5.43 -11.37 -13.28
N THR A 96 5.60 -10.41 -14.17
CA THR A 96 6.81 -9.59 -14.27
C THR A 96 6.77 -8.39 -13.32
N SER A 97 5.57 -7.93 -12.96
CA SER A 97 5.37 -6.94 -11.91
C SER A 97 4.00 -7.07 -11.29
N ALA A 98 3.90 -6.67 -10.02
CA ALA A 98 2.66 -6.61 -9.28
C ALA A 98 2.62 -5.34 -8.44
N SER A 99 1.47 -4.68 -8.39
CA SER A 99 1.21 -3.60 -7.46
C SER A 99 -0.19 -3.70 -6.87
N VAL A 100 -0.30 -3.30 -5.60
CA VAL A 100 -1.59 -3.15 -4.90
C VAL A 100 -1.62 -1.75 -4.31
N LYS A 101 -2.69 -1.02 -4.58
CA LYS A 101 -2.92 0.34 -4.10
C LYS A 101 -4.17 0.39 -3.24
N GLY A 102 -4.13 1.21 -2.21
CA GLY A 102 -5.30 1.53 -1.41
C GLY A 102 -5.43 3.03 -1.21
N ASP A 103 -6.65 3.50 -1.34
CA ASP A 103 -7.08 4.86 -1.00
C ASP A 103 -8.03 4.77 0.18
N ASN A 104 -7.76 5.53 1.24
CA ASN A 104 -8.58 5.54 2.45
C ASN A 104 -9.72 6.55 2.39
N GLY A 105 -9.86 7.31 1.31
CA GLY A 105 -10.94 8.27 1.09
C GLY A 105 -10.98 9.37 2.15
N LEU A 106 -9.84 9.87 2.61
CA LEU A 106 -9.79 10.84 3.68
C LEU A 106 -10.07 12.25 3.14
N LYS A 107 -10.89 13.00 3.89
CA LYS A 107 -11.00 14.43 3.72
C LYS A 107 -9.88 15.12 4.50
N THR A 108 -8.92 15.67 3.80
CA THR A 108 -7.68 16.22 4.35
C THR A 108 -7.72 17.73 4.58
N ASP A 109 -8.64 18.46 3.94
CA ASP A 109 -8.80 19.92 3.98
C ASP A 109 -9.76 20.41 5.08
N ARG A 110 -9.79 19.74 6.22
CA ARG A 110 -10.76 20.01 7.29
C ARG A 110 -10.35 21.19 8.18
N TYR A 111 -10.36 22.38 7.61
CA TYR A 111 -10.18 23.62 8.38
C TYR A 111 -11.51 24.12 8.94
N GLY A 112 -11.47 24.79 10.08
CA GLY A 112 -12.61 25.42 10.71
C GLY A 112 -12.31 26.88 11.07
N ILE A 113 -13.34 27.73 11.03
CA ILE A 113 -13.25 29.08 11.57
C ILE A 113 -13.21 28.98 13.09
N ARG A 114 -12.10 29.37 13.70
CA ARG A 114 -11.92 29.30 15.15
C ARG A 114 -11.12 30.50 15.65
N ALA A 115 -11.34 30.90 16.90
CA ALA A 115 -10.69 32.07 17.50
C ALA A 115 -9.18 31.91 17.70
N THR A 116 -8.69 30.67 17.83
CA THR A 116 -7.29 30.36 18.07
C THR A 116 -6.84 29.12 17.27
N GLY A 117 -5.67 29.22 16.66
CA GLY A 117 -4.99 28.12 16.01
C GLY A 117 -5.32 27.93 14.52
N THR A 118 -4.31 27.55 13.78
CA THR A 118 -4.36 27.24 12.34
C THR A 118 -4.34 25.73 12.06
N THR A 119 -4.41 24.92 13.12
CA THR A 119 -4.39 23.46 13.02
C THR A 119 -5.67 22.96 12.37
N LYS A 120 -5.57 22.15 11.35
CA LYS A 120 -6.75 21.48 10.78
C LYS A 120 -7.32 20.42 11.73
N ASN A 121 -8.59 20.11 11.53
CA ASN A 121 -9.24 19.02 12.24
C ASN A 121 -8.67 17.67 11.76
N GLU A 122 -8.81 16.65 12.59
CA GLU A 122 -8.43 15.28 12.24
C GLU A 122 -9.02 14.87 10.88
N PRO A 123 -8.21 14.39 9.90
CA PRO A 123 -8.74 13.82 8.67
C PRO A 123 -9.67 12.66 8.98
N LEU A 124 -10.86 12.69 8.41
CA LEU A 124 -11.86 11.63 8.55
C LEU A 124 -12.23 11.08 7.19
N GLU A 125 -12.69 9.84 7.20
CA GLU A 125 -13.22 9.19 6.01
C GLU A 125 -14.42 10.00 5.50
N ALA A 126 -14.35 10.45 4.26
CA ALA A 126 -15.40 11.21 3.60
C ALA A 126 -15.89 10.50 2.34
N ASP A 127 -15.14 9.54 1.86
CA ASP A 127 -15.48 8.73 0.70
C ASP A 127 -15.25 7.25 1.00
N MET A 128 -15.71 6.39 0.10
CA MET A 128 -15.48 4.96 0.19
C MET A 128 -14.00 4.65 -0.07
N ARG A 129 -13.46 3.75 0.73
CA ARG A 129 -12.12 3.23 0.48
C ARG A 129 -12.11 2.45 -0.82
N GLU A 130 -11.07 2.66 -1.61
CA GLU A 130 -10.86 1.98 -2.87
C GLU A 130 -9.55 1.20 -2.85
N PHE A 131 -9.59 -0.03 -3.36
CA PHE A 131 -8.42 -0.89 -3.48
C PHE A 131 -8.33 -1.41 -4.90
N THR A 132 -7.16 -1.24 -5.51
CA THR A 132 -6.87 -1.70 -6.86
C THR A 132 -5.63 -2.58 -6.86
N ALA A 133 -5.55 -3.50 -7.81
CA ALA A 133 -4.36 -4.29 -8.06
C ALA A 133 -4.05 -4.27 -9.56
N SER A 134 -2.77 -4.23 -9.91
CA SER A 134 -2.33 -4.36 -11.28
C SER A 134 -1.19 -5.36 -11.40
N PHE A 135 -1.21 -6.14 -12.48
CA PHE A 135 -0.21 -7.16 -12.77
C PHE A 135 0.22 -7.02 -14.22
N ASN A 136 1.52 -7.16 -14.47
CA ASN A 136 2.03 -7.39 -15.80
C ASN A 136 2.55 -8.82 -15.87
N ALA A 137 2.17 -9.53 -16.92
CA ALA A 137 2.56 -10.91 -17.13
C ALA A 137 2.77 -11.18 -18.62
N GLU A 138 3.55 -12.20 -18.93
CA GLU A 138 3.55 -12.77 -20.26
C GLU A 138 2.20 -13.42 -20.55
N PHE A 139 1.69 -13.24 -21.75
CA PHE A 139 0.42 -13.86 -22.15
C PHE A 139 0.55 -15.38 -22.24
N GLN A 140 -0.06 -16.10 -21.32
CA GLN A 140 -0.04 -17.56 -21.25
C GLN A 140 -1.37 -18.18 -21.69
N SER A 141 -2.49 -17.47 -21.49
CA SER A 141 -3.80 -17.99 -21.84
C SER A 141 -4.86 -16.89 -21.94
N VAL A 142 -5.96 -17.21 -22.60
CA VAL A 142 -7.15 -16.33 -22.71
C VAL A 142 -7.97 -16.22 -21.40
N ALA A 143 -7.57 -16.93 -20.35
CA ALA A 143 -8.37 -17.02 -19.11
C ALA A 143 -8.65 -15.67 -18.46
N HIS A 144 -7.68 -14.75 -18.49
CA HIS A 144 -7.86 -13.40 -17.92
C HIS A 144 -8.77 -12.53 -18.78
N ALA A 145 -8.63 -12.61 -20.12
CA ALA A 145 -9.55 -11.93 -21.03
C ALA A 145 -10.99 -12.47 -20.88
N GLN A 146 -11.15 -13.78 -20.66
CA GLN A 146 -12.45 -14.37 -20.37
C GLN A 146 -13.02 -13.90 -19.02
N ARG A 147 -12.18 -13.72 -18.00
CA ARG A 147 -12.61 -13.13 -16.71
C ARG A 147 -13.08 -11.69 -16.89
N VAL A 148 -12.36 -10.88 -17.68
CA VAL A 148 -12.79 -9.51 -18.00
C VAL A 148 -14.12 -9.53 -18.75
N ALA A 149 -14.26 -10.37 -19.75
CA ALA A 149 -15.51 -10.50 -20.50
C ALA A 149 -16.67 -11.00 -19.62
N ALA A 150 -16.39 -11.83 -18.62
CA ALA A 150 -17.35 -12.33 -17.66
C ALA A 150 -17.62 -11.35 -16.50
N ALA A 151 -16.90 -10.24 -16.38
CA ALA A 151 -17.03 -9.30 -15.26
C ALA A 151 -18.42 -8.68 -15.09
N THR A 152 -19.27 -8.76 -16.12
CA THR A 152 -20.68 -8.38 -16.07
C THR A 152 -21.60 -9.49 -15.55
N ALA A 153 -21.10 -10.73 -15.42
CA ALA A 153 -21.86 -11.87 -14.92
C ALA A 153 -21.52 -12.15 -13.46
N ALA A 154 -22.50 -12.49 -12.64
CA ALA A 154 -22.29 -12.95 -11.28
C ALA A 154 -21.37 -14.20 -11.30
N GLY A 155 -20.18 -14.11 -10.70
CA GLY A 155 -19.21 -15.21 -10.63
C GLY A 155 -17.85 -14.96 -11.29
N ALA A 156 -17.64 -13.79 -11.88
CA ALA A 156 -16.37 -13.42 -12.50
C ALA A 156 -15.27 -12.97 -11.52
N LEU A 157 -15.58 -12.93 -10.22
CA LEU A 157 -14.62 -12.54 -9.20
C LEU A 157 -13.62 -13.67 -8.94
N ALA A 158 -12.35 -13.33 -8.80
CA ALA A 158 -11.34 -14.26 -8.36
C ALA A 158 -10.65 -13.74 -7.10
N SER A 159 -10.20 -14.67 -6.24
CA SER A 159 -9.28 -14.33 -5.16
C SER A 159 -7.87 -14.16 -5.70
N VAL A 160 -7.13 -13.22 -5.14
CA VAL A 160 -5.72 -13.06 -5.43
C VAL A 160 -4.96 -12.97 -4.12
N THR A 161 -3.87 -13.71 -4.04
CA THR A 161 -2.90 -13.62 -2.94
C THR A 161 -1.54 -13.29 -3.51
N LEU A 162 -0.94 -12.21 -2.99
CA LEU A 162 0.45 -11.86 -3.22
C LEU A 162 1.22 -12.11 -1.93
N LYS A 163 2.32 -12.81 -2.00
CA LYS A 163 3.16 -13.08 -0.85
C LYS A 163 4.62 -12.87 -1.20
N TRP A 164 5.31 -12.10 -0.41
CA TRP A 164 6.76 -11.95 -0.42
C TRP A 164 7.31 -12.56 0.86
N GLN A 165 8.28 -13.43 0.74
CA GLN A 165 8.81 -14.17 1.87
C GLN A 165 10.33 -14.31 1.75
N THR A 166 11.03 -14.24 2.89
CA THR A 166 12.46 -14.55 2.95
C THR A 166 12.71 -16.03 2.80
N PRO A 167 13.90 -16.44 2.32
CA PRO A 167 14.25 -17.86 2.17
C PRO A 167 14.17 -18.66 3.47
N ASP A 168 14.43 -18.02 4.62
CA ASP A 168 14.32 -18.62 5.94
C ASP A 168 12.88 -18.69 6.47
N THR A 169 11.93 -18.15 5.73
CA THR A 169 10.49 -18.09 6.06
C THR A 169 10.12 -17.30 7.33
N LEU A 170 11.08 -16.63 7.95
CA LEU A 170 10.86 -15.88 9.18
C LEU A 170 10.16 -14.55 8.97
N HIS A 171 10.37 -13.95 7.79
CA HIS A 171 9.75 -12.67 7.44
C HIS A 171 8.87 -12.83 6.20
N SER A 172 7.67 -12.31 6.26
CA SER A 172 6.80 -12.25 5.08
C SER A 172 5.82 -11.09 5.13
N VAL A 173 5.46 -10.62 3.96
CA VAL A 173 4.32 -9.72 3.73
C VAL A 173 3.39 -10.43 2.77
N GLN A 174 2.14 -10.60 3.16
CA GLN A 174 1.10 -11.21 2.34
C GLN A 174 -0.06 -10.25 2.19
N VAL A 175 -0.56 -10.12 0.98
CA VAL A 175 -1.76 -9.33 0.64
C VAL A 175 -2.79 -10.27 0.06
N ASP A 176 -3.91 -10.40 0.75
CA ASP A 176 -5.05 -11.20 0.33
C ASP A 176 -6.19 -10.30 -0.16
N LEU A 177 -6.64 -10.55 -1.37
CA LEU A 177 -7.70 -9.85 -2.07
C LEU A 177 -8.78 -10.90 -2.43
N PRO A 178 -9.78 -11.12 -1.56
CA PRO A 178 -10.68 -12.26 -1.70
C PRO A 178 -11.66 -12.16 -2.86
N ALA A 179 -11.93 -10.95 -3.34
CA ALA A 179 -12.90 -10.70 -4.40
C ALA A 179 -12.40 -9.60 -5.35
N LEU A 180 -11.66 -9.98 -6.37
CA LEU A 180 -11.15 -9.08 -7.40
C LEU A 180 -12.01 -9.15 -8.65
N ARG A 181 -12.44 -7.98 -9.12
CA ARG A 181 -13.02 -7.80 -10.44
C ARG A 181 -11.90 -7.41 -11.41
N PHE A 182 -11.84 -8.08 -12.52
CA PHE A 182 -10.90 -7.79 -13.60
C PHE A 182 -11.53 -6.76 -14.54
N ASP A 183 -10.98 -5.55 -14.56
CA ASP A 183 -11.51 -4.45 -15.36
C ASP A 183 -10.84 -4.37 -16.73
N GLU A 184 -9.57 -4.79 -16.80
CA GLU A 184 -8.78 -4.79 -18.03
C GLU A 184 -7.86 -6.00 -18.09
N GLY A 185 -7.68 -6.54 -19.27
CA GLY A 185 -6.82 -7.70 -19.53
C GLY A 185 -6.50 -7.80 -21.01
N ALA A 186 -6.34 -6.64 -21.66
CA ALA A 186 -6.01 -6.58 -23.07
C ALA A 186 -4.62 -7.17 -23.34
N VAL A 187 -4.51 -7.90 -24.43
CA VAL A 187 -3.24 -8.38 -24.95
C VAL A 187 -2.84 -7.45 -26.08
N ASN A 188 -1.74 -6.74 -25.95
CA ASN A 188 -1.19 -5.91 -27.01
C ASN A 188 -0.27 -6.74 -27.92
N ILE A 189 -0.48 -6.65 -29.21
CA ILE A 189 0.36 -7.29 -30.20
C ILE A 189 1.16 -6.20 -30.91
N ASP A 190 2.36 -5.92 -30.39
CA ASP A 190 3.23 -4.84 -30.89
C ASP A 190 4.26 -5.33 -31.92
N GLY A 191 4.19 -6.61 -32.32
CA GLY A 191 5.11 -7.20 -33.31
C GLY A 191 5.46 -8.65 -33.02
N PRO A 192 6.46 -9.21 -33.71
CA PRO A 192 6.94 -10.55 -33.43
C PRO A 192 7.74 -10.54 -32.10
N GLY A 193 7.21 -11.16 -31.07
CA GLY A 193 7.84 -11.22 -29.74
C GLY A 193 6.95 -11.91 -28.73
N ILE A 194 7.40 -11.93 -27.48
CA ILE A 194 6.59 -12.36 -26.34
C ILE A 194 5.49 -11.33 -26.15
N LEU A 195 4.24 -11.79 -26.04
CA LEU A 195 3.11 -10.93 -25.82
C LEU A 195 2.98 -10.63 -24.32
N ASP A 196 2.96 -9.34 -24.00
CA ASP A 196 2.71 -8.87 -22.64
C ASP A 196 1.22 -8.60 -22.41
N GLN A 197 0.77 -8.91 -21.22
CA GLN A 197 -0.60 -8.66 -20.78
C GLN A 197 -0.59 -7.81 -19.51
N ALA A 198 -1.18 -6.62 -19.59
CA ALA A 198 -1.51 -5.80 -18.43
C ALA A 198 -2.89 -6.20 -17.91
N ILE A 199 -2.99 -6.46 -16.61
CA ILE A 199 -4.21 -6.89 -15.93
C ILE A 199 -4.49 -5.88 -14.82
N ASN A 200 -5.57 -5.11 -14.96
CA ASN A 200 -6.02 -4.15 -13.97
C ASN A 200 -7.27 -4.66 -13.28
N CYS A 201 -7.29 -4.55 -11.96
CA CYS A 201 -8.33 -5.13 -11.12
C CYS A 201 -8.77 -4.15 -10.03
N LYS A 202 -10.04 -4.27 -9.65
CA LYS A 202 -10.61 -3.58 -8.49
C LYS A 202 -11.05 -4.59 -7.44
N ALA A 203 -10.62 -4.37 -6.19
CA ALA A 203 -11.07 -5.21 -5.07
C ALA A 203 -12.46 -4.80 -4.61
N LEU A 204 -13.32 -5.77 -4.44
CA LEU A 204 -14.70 -5.62 -3.98
C LEU A 204 -14.86 -6.27 -2.61
N THR A 205 -15.84 -5.82 -1.86
CA THR A 205 -16.23 -6.51 -0.63
C THR A 205 -16.77 -7.89 -0.98
N PRO A 206 -16.25 -8.97 -0.37
CA PRO A 206 -16.74 -10.32 -0.63
C PRO A 206 -18.23 -10.46 -0.32
N ALA A 207 -18.95 -11.29 -1.07
CA ALA A 207 -20.38 -11.54 -0.86
C ALA A 207 -20.68 -12.08 0.56
N ALA A 208 -19.76 -12.83 1.14
CA ALA A 208 -19.86 -13.32 2.52
C ALA A 208 -19.58 -12.23 3.58
N GLY A 209 -19.32 -11.00 3.16
CA GLY A 209 -18.84 -9.92 4.04
C GLY A 209 -17.34 -10.03 4.31
N GLY A 210 -16.81 -9.07 5.04
CA GLY A 210 -15.38 -9.02 5.39
C GLY A 210 -14.63 -7.87 4.71
N SER A 211 -13.30 -7.90 4.79
CA SER A 211 -12.44 -6.87 4.22
C SER A 211 -12.15 -7.17 2.74
N PRO A 212 -12.19 -6.16 1.87
CA PRO A 212 -11.75 -6.30 0.47
C PRO A 212 -10.24 -6.53 0.34
N VAL A 213 -9.47 -6.17 1.35
CA VAL A 213 -8.01 -6.40 1.42
C VAL A 213 -7.61 -6.78 2.83
N THR A 214 -6.71 -7.74 2.96
CA THR A 214 -6.05 -8.08 4.23
C THR A 214 -4.55 -8.10 3.99
N ILE A 215 -3.80 -7.37 4.80
CA ILE A 215 -2.34 -7.36 4.78
C ILE A 215 -1.86 -8.05 6.05
N THR A 216 -1.09 -9.12 5.88
CA THR A 216 -0.50 -9.89 6.96
C THR A 216 1.02 -9.73 6.91
N VAL A 217 1.59 -9.27 8.00
CA VAL A 217 3.05 -9.14 8.17
C VAL A 217 3.47 -10.13 9.23
N VAL A 218 4.45 -10.96 8.90
CA VAL A 218 5.07 -11.90 9.83
C VAL A 218 6.52 -11.48 10.03
N THR A 219 6.92 -11.32 11.27
CA THR A 219 8.28 -11.00 11.68
C THR A 219 8.56 -11.64 13.04
N PRO A 220 9.77 -12.13 13.30
CA PRO A 220 10.18 -12.59 14.62
C PRO A 220 10.46 -11.43 15.60
N ASP A 221 10.48 -10.17 15.12
CA ASP A 221 10.73 -9.02 15.97
C ASP A 221 9.59 -8.85 16.99
N ALA A 222 9.94 -8.89 18.26
CA ALA A 222 8.98 -8.82 19.37
C ALA A 222 8.42 -7.41 19.62
N THR A 223 8.95 -6.40 18.93
CA THR A 223 8.56 -4.98 19.06
C THR A 223 8.25 -4.43 17.68
N ALA A 224 6.99 -4.44 17.30
CA ALA A 224 6.46 -3.67 16.21
C ALA A 224 5.70 -2.45 16.74
#